data_a2e34e691f4181d52f428f494d023e0a
#
_entry.id   a2e34e691f4181d52f428f494d023e0a
#
_cell.length_a   1.000
_cell.length_b   1.000
_cell.length_c   1.000
_cell.angle_alpha   90.00
_cell.angle_beta   90.00
_cell.angle_gamma   90.00
#
_symmetry.space_group_name_H-M   'P 1'
#
loop_
_entity.id
_entity.type
_entity.pdbx_description
1 polymer ?
#
loop_
_entity_poly.entity_id
_entity_poly.type
_entity_poly.pdbx_seq_one_letter_code
_entity_poly.pdbx_strand_id
1 'polypeptide(L)'
;MAPRVSEEHLRQRRADLLKAAVAVFMERGYERTTMKHVMEAAGVSRGGLYQYFANKEDLFEAVLEERLEDSAEETDRMLEEASSYWNLLLKVMFGGETVPDAEMDPLAASSLEFFITGRNDERRRIYGEKRYDLGLSIYRKVIEAGQASGEFSDYYEGELVARSIVTFFDGLALDHAILPEEKVRVKDQSEMLVDYLKLALGVSSS
;
A
#
# COMPACT_ATOMS: atom_id res chain seq x y z
N MET A 1 -20.39 26.69 -28.40
CA MET A 1 -20.38 26.07 -27.08
C MET A 1 -19.38 24.91 -27.15
N ALA A 2 -18.30 24.96 -26.35
CA ALA A 2 -17.38 23.79 -26.25
C ALA A 2 -18.15 22.61 -25.64
N PRO A 3 -17.97 21.37 -26.11
CA PRO A 3 -18.61 20.21 -25.53
C PRO A 3 -18.18 20.09 -24.08
N ARG A 4 -19.14 19.94 -23.17
CA ARG A 4 -18.91 19.69 -21.76
C ARG A 4 -18.25 18.31 -21.66
N VAL A 5 -16.96 18.28 -21.30
CA VAL A 5 -16.24 17.03 -21.07
C VAL A 5 -17.02 16.24 -20.00
N SER A 6 -17.38 14.99 -20.27
CA SER A 6 -18.15 14.19 -19.30
C SER A 6 -17.29 13.93 -18.06
N GLU A 7 -17.94 13.79 -16.91
CA GLU A 7 -17.26 13.46 -15.64
C GLU A 7 -16.48 12.13 -15.74
N GLU A 8 -17.00 11.21 -16.51
CA GLU A 8 -16.35 9.92 -16.80
C GLU A 8 -15.04 10.11 -17.58
N HIS A 9 -15.02 11.00 -18.58
CA HIS A 9 -13.79 11.31 -19.30
C HIS A 9 -12.73 11.99 -18.41
N LEU A 10 -13.15 12.84 -17.47
CA LEU A 10 -12.26 13.46 -16.50
C LEU A 10 -11.66 12.42 -15.53
N ARG A 11 -12.49 11.49 -15.05
CA ARG A 11 -12.03 10.37 -14.20
C ARG A 11 -11.06 9.47 -14.95
N GLN A 12 -11.37 9.05 -16.16
CA GLN A 12 -10.47 8.23 -16.97
C GLN A 12 -9.14 8.95 -17.19
N ARG A 13 -9.18 10.24 -17.51
CA ARG A 13 -7.94 11.02 -17.72
C ARG A 13 -7.10 11.12 -16.45
N ARG A 14 -7.74 11.30 -15.29
CA ARG A 14 -7.04 11.29 -13.99
C ARG A 14 -6.38 9.93 -13.73
N ALA A 15 -7.07 8.83 -13.96
CA ALA A 15 -6.53 7.48 -13.81
C ALA A 15 -5.33 7.22 -14.74
N ASP A 16 -5.39 7.65 -16.01
CA ASP A 16 -4.26 7.55 -16.96
C ASP A 16 -3.03 8.33 -16.46
N LEU A 17 -3.23 9.52 -15.87
CA LEU A 17 -2.15 10.31 -15.29
C LEU A 17 -1.53 9.64 -14.06
N LEU A 18 -2.35 9.06 -13.17
CA LEU A 18 -1.87 8.32 -12.00
C LEU A 18 -1.09 7.07 -12.42
N LYS A 19 -1.57 6.33 -13.41
CA LYS A 19 -0.85 5.18 -13.96
C LYS A 19 0.53 5.56 -14.53
N ALA A 20 0.61 6.65 -15.27
CA ALA A 20 1.89 7.15 -15.77
C ALA A 20 2.82 7.61 -14.63
N ALA A 21 2.26 8.27 -13.61
CA ALA A 21 3.00 8.71 -12.42
C ALA A 21 3.58 7.52 -11.64
N VAL A 22 2.82 6.45 -11.43
CA VAL A 22 3.29 5.20 -10.80
C VAL A 22 4.55 4.70 -11.50
N ALA A 23 4.53 4.55 -12.82
CA ALA A 23 5.68 4.07 -13.59
C ALA A 23 6.92 4.95 -13.41
N VAL A 24 6.74 6.28 -13.39
CA VAL A 24 7.86 7.24 -13.19
C VAL A 24 8.41 7.18 -11.77
N PHE A 25 7.53 7.08 -10.75
CA PHE A 25 7.99 6.98 -9.36
C PHE A 25 8.70 5.65 -9.08
N MET A 26 8.25 4.55 -9.69
CA MET A 26 8.92 3.25 -9.60
C MET A 26 10.33 3.30 -10.22
N GLU A 27 10.48 3.94 -11.39
CA GLU A 27 11.77 4.02 -12.09
C GLU A 27 12.77 4.95 -11.39
N ARG A 28 12.29 6.09 -10.85
CA ARG A 28 13.16 7.21 -10.45
C ARG A 28 13.22 7.49 -8.96
N GLY A 29 12.30 6.91 -8.19
CA GLY A 29 12.07 7.32 -6.80
C GLY A 29 11.29 8.62 -6.68
N TYR A 30 10.84 8.94 -5.46
CA TYR A 30 10.08 10.18 -5.22
C TYR A 30 10.95 11.43 -5.41
N GLU A 31 12.13 11.48 -4.79
CA GLU A 31 12.96 12.68 -4.78
C GLU A 31 13.40 13.12 -6.19
N ARG A 32 13.84 12.18 -7.03
CA ARG A 32 14.32 12.47 -8.38
C ARG A 32 13.23 12.65 -9.42
N THR A 33 11.98 12.33 -9.08
CA THR A 33 10.84 12.55 -9.97
C THR A 33 10.45 14.02 -10.02
N THR A 34 10.10 14.51 -11.20
CA THR A 34 9.59 15.86 -11.46
C THR A 34 8.26 15.79 -12.21
N MET A 35 7.44 16.84 -12.11
CA MET A 35 6.21 16.95 -12.91
C MET A 35 6.48 16.84 -14.43
N LYS A 36 7.67 17.28 -14.89
CA LYS A 36 8.06 17.14 -16.29
C LYS A 36 8.21 15.69 -16.71
N HIS A 37 8.83 14.83 -15.88
CA HIS A 37 8.96 13.39 -16.17
C HIS A 37 7.60 12.74 -16.33
N VAL A 38 6.64 13.09 -15.48
CA VAL A 38 5.27 12.56 -15.56
C VAL A 38 4.53 13.07 -16.81
N MET A 39 4.68 14.35 -17.17
CA MET A 39 4.11 14.89 -18.41
C MET A 39 4.62 14.15 -19.64
N GLU A 40 5.93 13.88 -19.70
CA GLU A 40 6.56 13.15 -20.80
C GLU A 40 6.04 11.70 -20.87
N ALA A 41 5.98 11.01 -19.73
CA ALA A 41 5.48 9.63 -19.66
C ALA A 41 4.00 9.52 -20.02
N ALA A 42 3.18 10.48 -19.59
CA ALA A 42 1.74 10.51 -19.87
C ALA A 42 1.40 11.08 -21.27
N GLY A 43 2.37 11.65 -21.99
CA GLY A 43 2.14 12.31 -23.28
C GLY A 43 1.20 13.51 -23.20
N VAL A 44 1.28 14.32 -22.11
CA VAL A 44 0.38 15.45 -21.87
C VAL A 44 1.13 16.78 -21.81
N SER A 45 0.42 17.87 -22.13
CA SER A 45 0.93 19.21 -21.94
C SER A 45 0.98 19.58 -20.45
N ARG A 46 1.72 20.66 -20.12
CA ARG A 46 1.76 21.20 -18.75
C ARG A 46 0.35 21.49 -18.21
N GLY A 47 -0.50 22.16 -18.98
CA GLY A 47 -1.88 22.43 -18.58
C GLY A 47 -2.70 21.18 -18.35
N GLY A 48 -2.44 20.11 -19.13
CA GLY A 48 -3.13 18.82 -18.99
C GLY A 48 -2.82 18.08 -17.68
N LEU A 49 -1.62 18.25 -17.10
CA LEU A 49 -1.27 17.66 -15.81
C LEU A 49 -1.67 18.58 -14.65
N TYR A 50 -1.31 19.88 -14.74
CA TYR A 50 -1.56 20.84 -13.65
C TYR A 50 -3.05 21.16 -13.42
N GLN A 51 -3.92 20.78 -14.34
CA GLN A 51 -5.38 20.81 -14.14
C GLN A 51 -5.83 19.83 -13.04
N TYR A 52 -5.11 18.73 -12.84
CA TYR A 52 -5.46 17.66 -11.89
C TYR A 52 -4.62 17.70 -10.62
N PHE A 53 -3.34 18.05 -10.72
CA PHE A 53 -2.38 17.99 -9.62
C PHE A 53 -1.55 19.26 -9.58
N ALA A 54 -1.60 20.00 -8.48
CA ALA A 54 -0.92 21.28 -8.36
C ALA A 54 0.61 21.16 -8.31
N ASN A 55 1.10 20.03 -7.78
CA ASN A 55 2.52 19.76 -7.59
C ASN A 55 2.82 18.26 -7.51
N LYS A 56 4.09 17.88 -7.33
CA LYS A 56 4.54 16.51 -7.23
C LYS A 56 3.99 15.81 -5.97
N GLU A 57 3.83 16.55 -4.89
CA GLU A 57 3.31 16.03 -3.63
C GLU A 57 1.84 15.62 -3.78
N ASP A 58 0.99 16.51 -4.31
CA ASP A 58 -0.43 16.21 -4.57
C ASP A 58 -0.58 15.00 -5.50
N LEU A 59 0.27 14.89 -6.51
CA LEU A 59 0.26 13.77 -7.44
C LEU A 59 0.65 12.46 -6.75
N PHE A 60 1.68 12.48 -5.90
CA PHE A 60 2.15 11.29 -5.21
C PHE A 60 1.18 10.85 -4.11
N GLU A 61 0.64 11.78 -3.33
CA GLU A 61 -0.43 11.52 -2.37
C GLU A 61 -1.62 10.84 -3.07
N ALA A 62 -2.05 11.36 -4.23
CA ALA A 62 -3.15 10.76 -5.00
C ALA A 62 -2.83 9.34 -5.51
N VAL A 63 -1.59 9.05 -5.90
CA VAL A 63 -1.14 7.69 -6.26
C VAL A 63 -1.25 6.75 -5.06
N LEU A 64 -0.77 7.18 -3.90
CA LEU A 64 -0.80 6.35 -2.69
C LEU A 64 -2.23 6.16 -2.16
N GLU A 65 -3.07 7.19 -2.25
CA GLU A 65 -4.45 7.17 -1.78
C GLU A 65 -5.31 6.21 -2.62
N GLU A 66 -5.28 6.33 -3.96
CA GLU A 66 -6.03 5.44 -4.86
C GLU A 66 -5.70 3.96 -4.60
N ARG A 67 -4.42 3.62 -4.51
CA ARG A 67 -3.99 2.23 -4.25
C ARG A 67 -4.44 1.69 -2.89
N LEU A 68 -4.44 2.52 -1.87
CA LEU A 68 -4.82 2.11 -0.53
C LEU A 68 -6.34 2.00 -0.39
N GLU A 69 -7.09 2.92 -1.02
CA GLU A 69 -8.55 2.86 -1.08
C GLU A 69 -9.02 1.61 -1.84
N ASP A 70 -8.43 1.32 -3.01
CA ASP A 70 -8.71 0.11 -3.79
C ASP A 70 -8.46 -1.16 -2.95
N SER A 71 -7.34 -1.20 -2.22
CA SER A 71 -7.00 -2.33 -1.34
C SER A 71 -7.99 -2.48 -0.17
N ALA A 72 -8.43 -1.37 0.42
CA ALA A 72 -9.42 -1.40 1.50
C ALA A 72 -10.80 -1.87 1.01
N GLU A 73 -11.27 -1.36 -0.14
CA GLU A 73 -12.53 -1.78 -0.75
C GLU A 73 -12.51 -3.25 -1.19
N GLU A 74 -11.38 -3.72 -1.73
CA GLU A 74 -11.23 -5.12 -2.09
C GLU A 74 -11.24 -6.01 -0.84
N THR A 75 -10.58 -5.60 0.23
CA THR A 75 -10.59 -6.33 1.50
C THR A 75 -11.99 -6.42 2.09
N ASP A 76 -12.76 -5.32 2.06
CA ASP A 76 -14.14 -5.32 2.56
C ASP A 76 -15.03 -6.28 1.75
N ARG A 77 -14.89 -6.35 0.42
CA ARG A 77 -15.59 -7.34 -0.42
C ARG A 77 -15.18 -8.78 -0.10
N MET A 78 -13.88 -9.03 0.05
CA MET A 78 -13.38 -10.36 0.37
C MET A 78 -13.80 -10.84 1.77
N LEU A 79 -13.95 -9.92 2.73
CA LEU A 79 -14.46 -10.24 4.08
C LEU A 79 -15.88 -10.80 4.06
N GLU A 80 -16.74 -10.28 3.18
CA GLU A 80 -18.13 -10.76 3.05
C GLU A 80 -18.23 -12.21 2.52
N GLU A 81 -17.23 -12.65 1.74
CA GLU A 81 -17.19 -13.95 1.07
C GLU A 81 -16.20 -14.94 1.72
N ALA A 82 -15.51 -14.52 2.78
CA ALA A 82 -14.41 -15.29 3.36
C ALA A 82 -14.88 -16.62 3.97
N SER A 83 -14.33 -17.73 3.48
CA SER A 83 -14.47 -19.07 4.08
C SER A 83 -13.35 -19.38 5.10
N SER A 84 -12.24 -18.64 5.06
CA SER A 84 -11.14 -18.70 6.02
C SER A 84 -10.51 -17.32 6.15
N TYR A 85 -10.46 -16.80 7.35
CA TYR A 85 -9.81 -15.51 7.65
C TYR A 85 -8.29 -15.62 7.60
N TRP A 86 -7.73 -16.82 7.84
CA TRP A 86 -6.31 -17.06 7.66
C TRP A 86 -5.88 -16.90 6.19
N ASN A 87 -6.59 -17.55 5.26
CA ASN A 87 -6.31 -17.41 3.85
C ASN A 87 -6.52 -15.97 3.36
N LEU A 88 -7.55 -15.29 3.87
CA LEU A 88 -7.78 -13.89 3.58
C LEU A 88 -6.63 -13.01 4.10
N LEU A 89 -6.14 -13.25 5.31
CA LEU A 89 -5.01 -12.50 5.86
C LEU A 89 -3.75 -12.65 4.99
N LEU A 90 -3.43 -13.88 4.56
CA LEU A 90 -2.32 -14.14 3.64
C LEU A 90 -2.50 -13.40 2.31
N LYS A 91 -3.72 -13.43 1.76
CA LYS A 91 -4.04 -12.74 0.51
C LYS A 91 -3.89 -11.23 0.62
N VAL A 92 -4.33 -10.64 1.72
CA VAL A 92 -4.18 -9.21 2.00
C VAL A 92 -2.72 -8.81 2.21
N MET A 93 -1.92 -9.68 2.85
CA MET A 93 -0.50 -9.43 3.11
C MET A 93 0.36 -9.57 1.84
N PHE A 94 0.09 -10.57 1.01
CA PHE A 94 0.98 -11.00 -0.06
C PHE A 94 0.34 -11.04 -1.46
N GLY A 95 -0.93 -10.71 -1.60
CA GLY A 95 -1.66 -10.81 -2.87
C GLY A 95 -2.07 -12.23 -3.25
N GLY A 96 -1.75 -13.25 -2.44
CA GLY A 96 -2.03 -14.67 -2.68
C GLY A 96 -2.01 -15.49 -1.39
N GLU A 97 -2.26 -16.80 -1.51
CA GLU A 97 -2.31 -17.72 -0.35
C GLU A 97 -0.91 -18.17 0.11
N THR A 98 0.13 -17.78 -0.60
CA THR A 98 1.53 -18.14 -0.30
C THR A 98 2.42 -16.91 -0.32
N VAL A 99 3.52 -16.98 0.44
CA VAL A 99 4.56 -15.94 0.42
C VAL A 99 5.19 -15.89 -0.98
N PRO A 100 5.23 -14.73 -1.64
CA PRO A 100 5.86 -14.59 -2.96
C PRO A 100 7.39 -14.71 -2.88
N ASP A 101 8.00 -15.06 -4.02
CA ASP A 101 9.45 -15.32 -4.13
C ASP A 101 10.36 -14.08 -4.06
N ALA A 102 9.99 -13.01 -3.43
CA ALA A 102 10.82 -11.80 -3.21
C ALA A 102 10.29 -10.49 -3.85
N GLU A 103 9.02 -10.40 -4.12
CA GLU A 103 8.46 -9.14 -4.65
C GLU A 103 8.00 -8.23 -3.51
N MET A 104 8.67 -7.09 -3.39
CA MET A 104 8.19 -5.95 -2.58
C MET A 104 7.33 -5.01 -3.43
N ASP A 105 6.46 -4.24 -2.78
CA ASP A 105 5.74 -3.18 -3.49
C ASP A 105 6.74 -2.26 -4.23
N PRO A 106 6.67 -2.15 -5.56
CA PRO A 106 7.61 -1.32 -6.33
C PRO A 106 7.62 0.16 -5.93
N LEU A 107 6.56 0.65 -5.27
CA LEU A 107 6.49 2.01 -4.73
C LEU A 107 6.99 2.13 -3.29
N ALA A 108 7.39 1.03 -2.63
CA ALA A 108 7.81 1.06 -1.22
C ALA A 108 8.96 2.06 -0.99
N ALA A 109 10.02 2.01 -1.80
CA ALA A 109 11.14 2.94 -1.70
C ALA A 109 10.71 4.40 -1.90
N SER A 110 9.88 4.68 -2.91
CA SER A 110 9.36 6.04 -3.15
C SER A 110 8.47 6.54 -2.01
N SER A 111 7.70 5.66 -1.40
CA SER A 111 6.86 5.96 -0.24
C SER A 111 7.71 6.30 0.99
N LEU A 112 8.76 5.53 1.25
CA LEU A 112 9.73 5.81 2.33
C LEU A 112 10.42 7.15 2.13
N GLU A 113 10.92 7.45 0.92
CA GLU A 113 11.49 8.76 0.60
C GLU A 113 10.50 9.89 0.90
N PHE A 114 9.26 9.76 0.46
CA PHE A 114 8.21 10.76 0.68
C PHE A 114 7.95 11.02 2.16
N PHE A 115 7.74 9.98 2.96
CA PHE A 115 7.41 10.15 4.38
C PHE A 115 8.61 10.57 5.22
N ILE A 116 9.81 10.02 4.97
CA ILE A 116 11.01 10.37 5.72
C ILE A 116 11.44 11.82 5.44
N THR A 117 11.44 12.24 4.18
CA THR A 117 11.82 13.63 3.83
C THR A 117 10.76 14.64 4.28
N GLY A 118 9.50 14.24 4.30
CA GLY A 118 8.38 15.06 4.77
C GLY A 118 8.10 15.04 6.27
N ARG A 119 8.89 14.31 7.09
CA ARG A 119 8.61 14.10 8.52
C ARG A 119 8.47 15.37 9.37
N ASN A 120 9.03 16.48 8.91
CA ASN A 120 8.94 17.80 9.57
C ASN A 120 7.89 18.72 8.94
N ASP A 121 7.21 18.29 7.89
CA ASP A 121 6.10 19.01 7.25
C ASP A 121 4.78 18.57 7.89
N GLU A 122 4.01 19.54 8.39
CA GLU A 122 2.77 19.27 9.12
C GLU A 122 1.71 18.63 8.22
N ARG A 123 1.56 19.08 6.97
CA ARG A 123 0.62 18.51 6.00
C ARG A 123 0.93 17.04 5.73
N ARG A 124 2.20 16.72 5.45
CA ARG A 124 2.64 15.34 5.17
C ARG A 124 2.49 14.44 6.39
N ARG A 125 2.69 14.97 7.60
CA ARG A 125 2.46 14.21 8.84
C ARG A 125 0.98 13.86 9.01
N ILE A 126 0.08 14.83 8.86
CA ILE A 126 -1.38 14.60 8.94
C ILE A 126 -1.81 13.59 7.89
N TYR A 127 -1.31 13.71 6.66
CA TYR A 127 -1.57 12.74 5.61
C TYR A 127 -1.02 11.35 5.97
N GLY A 128 0.19 11.26 6.51
CA GLY A 128 0.81 10.02 6.95
C GLY A 128 0.02 9.31 8.04
N GLU A 129 -0.47 10.04 9.04
CA GLU A 129 -1.34 9.50 10.10
C GLU A 129 -2.63 8.89 9.51
N LYS A 130 -3.35 9.65 8.68
CA LYS A 130 -4.57 9.18 8.03
C LYS A 130 -4.33 7.92 7.19
N ARG A 131 -3.24 7.90 6.42
CA ARG A 131 -2.87 6.76 5.59
C ARG A 131 -2.49 5.54 6.44
N TYR A 132 -1.75 5.75 7.52
CA TYR A 132 -1.39 4.69 8.48
C TYR A 132 -2.64 4.05 9.09
N ASP A 133 -3.59 4.87 9.56
CA ASP A 133 -4.83 4.38 10.16
C ASP A 133 -5.66 3.56 9.17
N LEU A 134 -5.74 4.00 7.90
CA LEU A 134 -6.44 3.24 6.86
C LEU A 134 -5.71 1.92 6.55
N GLY A 135 -4.38 1.93 6.38
CA GLY A 135 -3.58 0.73 6.15
C GLY A 135 -3.68 -0.27 7.32
N LEU A 136 -3.62 0.24 8.56
CA LEU A 136 -3.82 -0.56 9.77
C LEU A 136 -5.21 -1.20 9.78
N SER A 137 -6.25 -0.45 9.39
CA SER A 137 -7.63 -0.94 9.40
C SER A 137 -7.86 -2.14 8.49
N ILE A 138 -7.11 -2.25 7.39
CA ILE A 138 -7.18 -3.37 6.46
C ILE A 138 -6.85 -4.69 7.17
N TYR A 139 -5.71 -4.77 7.84
CA TYR A 139 -5.31 -5.97 8.60
C TYR A 139 -6.18 -6.20 9.82
N ARG A 140 -6.50 -5.12 10.57
CA ARG A 140 -7.32 -5.21 11.78
C ARG A 140 -8.68 -5.83 11.51
N LYS A 141 -9.40 -5.40 10.47
CA LYS A 141 -10.72 -5.95 10.11
C LYS A 141 -10.68 -7.46 9.91
N VAL A 142 -9.67 -7.97 9.19
CA VAL A 142 -9.52 -9.41 8.94
C VAL A 142 -9.24 -10.17 10.23
N ILE A 143 -8.35 -9.65 11.07
CA ILE A 143 -7.95 -10.30 12.32
C ILE A 143 -9.14 -10.32 13.30
N GLU A 144 -9.81 -9.19 13.50
CA GLU A 144 -10.98 -9.10 14.39
C GLU A 144 -12.14 -9.98 13.93
N ALA A 145 -12.36 -10.08 12.60
CA ALA A 145 -13.36 -11.00 12.05
C ALA A 145 -12.99 -12.46 12.32
N GLY A 146 -11.71 -12.83 12.16
CA GLY A 146 -11.20 -14.16 12.49
C GLY A 146 -11.32 -14.49 13.99
N GLN A 147 -11.09 -13.51 14.87
CA GLN A 147 -11.29 -13.66 16.31
C GLN A 147 -12.77 -13.82 16.65
N ALA A 148 -13.65 -13.00 16.06
CA ALA A 148 -15.09 -13.10 16.28
C ALA A 148 -15.69 -14.42 15.79
N SER A 149 -15.13 -15.02 14.74
CA SER A 149 -15.56 -16.34 14.24
C SER A 149 -15.03 -17.52 15.05
N GLY A 150 -14.00 -17.30 15.89
CA GLY A 150 -13.30 -18.36 16.62
C GLY A 150 -12.21 -19.07 15.80
N GLU A 151 -11.93 -18.64 14.56
CA GLU A 151 -10.79 -19.15 13.78
C GLU A 151 -9.45 -18.67 14.37
N PHE A 152 -9.42 -17.47 14.94
CA PHE A 152 -8.25 -16.91 15.59
C PHE A 152 -8.42 -16.81 17.10
N SER A 153 -7.32 -17.03 17.82
CA SER A 153 -7.23 -16.75 19.26
C SER A 153 -7.35 -15.24 19.53
N ASP A 154 -8.06 -14.88 20.58
CA ASP A 154 -8.21 -13.52 21.09
C ASP A 154 -7.18 -13.17 22.20
N TYR A 155 -6.15 -14.02 22.39
CA TYR A 155 -5.10 -13.80 23.39
C TYR A 155 -4.37 -12.46 23.19
N TYR A 156 -4.11 -12.09 21.94
CA TYR A 156 -3.61 -10.77 21.59
C TYR A 156 -4.73 -9.92 20.98
N GLU A 157 -4.76 -8.65 21.35
CA GLU A 157 -5.66 -7.67 20.74
C GLU A 157 -5.41 -7.57 19.23
N GLY A 158 -6.47 -7.68 18.43
CA GLY A 158 -6.37 -7.71 16.96
C GLY A 158 -5.65 -6.49 16.37
N GLU A 159 -5.87 -5.30 16.96
CA GLU A 159 -5.16 -4.09 16.55
C GLU A 159 -3.65 -4.19 16.79
N LEU A 160 -3.20 -4.78 17.91
CA LEU A 160 -1.78 -4.95 18.20
C LEU A 160 -1.11 -5.89 17.20
N VAL A 161 -1.79 -6.98 16.82
CA VAL A 161 -1.31 -7.89 15.78
C VAL A 161 -1.21 -7.17 14.44
N ALA A 162 -2.23 -6.40 14.05
CA ALA A 162 -2.22 -5.60 12.83
C ALA A 162 -1.07 -4.58 12.81
N ARG A 163 -0.79 -3.90 13.92
CA ARG A 163 0.36 -2.98 14.06
C ARG A 163 1.70 -3.69 13.86
N SER A 164 1.84 -4.90 14.37
CA SER A 164 3.08 -5.67 14.19
C SER A 164 3.31 -6.05 12.72
N ILE A 165 2.25 -6.37 11.97
CA ILE A 165 2.32 -6.61 10.52
C ILE A 165 2.77 -5.36 9.77
N VAL A 166 2.14 -4.21 10.02
CA VAL A 166 2.53 -2.93 9.38
C VAL A 166 3.98 -2.60 9.67
N THR A 167 4.40 -2.68 10.94
CA THR A 167 5.79 -2.39 11.35
C THR A 167 6.79 -3.33 10.68
N PHE A 168 6.45 -4.61 10.54
CA PHE A 168 7.29 -5.58 9.85
C PHE A 168 7.50 -5.20 8.38
N PHE A 169 6.42 -4.89 7.65
CA PHE A 169 6.53 -4.52 6.24
C PHE A 169 7.23 -3.17 6.04
N ASP A 170 7.03 -2.20 6.92
CA ASP A 170 7.75 -0.92 6.87
C ASP A 170 9.27 -1.14 7.07
N GLY A 171 9.67 -1.97 8.04
CA GLY A 171 11.06 -2.34 8.26
C GLY A 171 11.66 -3.10 7.07
N LEU A 172 10.94 -4.09 6.55
CA LEU A 172 11.37 -4.88 5.41
C LEU A 172 11.52 -4.03 4.14
N ALA A 173 10.60 -3.09 3.92
CA ALA A 173 10.66 -2.15 2.81
C ALA A 173 11.88 -1.22 2.91
N LEU A 174 12.21 -0.75 4.13
CA LEU A 174 13.40 0.06 4.36
C LEU A 174 14.68 -0.75 4.06
N ASP A 175 14.79 -1.95 4.57
CA ASP A 175 15.95 -2.82 4.33
C ASP A 175 16.11 -3.12 2.85
N HIS A 176 15.01 -3.46 2.16
CA HIS A 176 15.02 -3.73 0.72
C HIS A 176 15.43 -2.51 -0.12
N ALA A 177 15.10 -1.30 0.32
CA ALA A 177 15.47 -0.06 -0.37
C ALA A 177 16.97 0.28 -0.27
N ILE A 178 17.69 -0.20 0.75
CA ILE A 178 19.06 0.20 1.08
C ILE A 178 20.09 -0.93 1.07
N LEU A 179 19.66 -2.19 1.15
CA LEU A 179 20.54 -3.36 1.23
C LEU A 179 20.39 -4.25 -0.01
N PRO A 180 21.43 -5.01 -0.36
CA PRO A 180 21.32 -6.01 -1.41
C PRO A 180 20.41 -7.17 -0.98
N GLU A 181 19.72 -7.77 -1.95
CA GLU A 181 18.67 -8.78 -1.77
C GLU A 181 19.14 -9.98 -0.92
N GLU A 182 20.36 -10.45 -1.12
CA GLU A 182 20.95 -11.56 -0.37
C GLU A 182 21.13 -11.29 1.14
N LYS A 183 21.11 -10.01 1.55
CA LYS A 183 21.11 -9.61 2.97
C LYS A 183 19.72 -9.47 3.53
N VAL A 184 18.79 -8.96 2.73
CA VAL A 184 17.41 -8.73 3.18
C VAL A 184 16.66 -10.04 3.33
N ARG A 185 16.83 -10.99 2.40
CA ARG A 185 16.16 -12.29 2.45
C ARG A 185 14.64 -12.14 2.63
N VAL A 186 14.01 -11.35 1.78
CA VAL A 186 12.58 -10.98 1.87
C VAL A 186 11.68 -12.19 2.10
N LYS A 187 11.86 -13.25 1.30
CA LYS A 187 11.07 -14.49 1.41
C LYS A 187 11.21 -15.14 2.78
N ASP A 188 12.44 -15.37 3.23
CA ASP A 188 12.68 -16.06 4.50
C ASP A 188 12.11 -15.29 5.70
N GLN A 189 12.24 -13.96 5.70
CA GLN A 189 11.65 -13.11 6.73
C GLN A 189 10.13 -13.13 6.69
N SER A 190 9.54 -13.13 5.49
CA SER A 190 8.08 -13.19 5.33
C SER A 190 7.51 -14.55 5.73
N GLU A 191 8.19 -15.65 5.41
CA GLU A 191 7.82 -16.99 5.90
C GLU A 191 7.88 -17.07 7.42
N MET A 192 8.92 -16.49 8.04
CA MET A 192 9.04 -16.43 9.49
C MET A 192 7.93 -15.58 10.12
N LEU A 193 7.52 -14.46 9.48
CA LEU A 193 6.36 -13.68 9.94
C LEU A 193 5.09 -14.52 9.92
N VAL A 194 4.86 -15.29 8.85
CA VAL A 194 3.69 -16.20 8.75
C VAL A 194 3.67 -17.19 9.91
N ASP A 195 4.81 -17.78 10.25
CA ASP A 195 4.90 -18.73 11.38
C ASP A 195 4.65 -18.02 12.73
N TYR A 196 5.14 -16.81 12.94
CA TYR A 196 4.82 -16.00 14.12
C TYR A 196 3.33 -15.68 14.22
N LEU A 197 2.70 -15.32 13.10
CA LEU A 197 1.27 -15.02 13.08
C LEU A 197 0.42 -16.26 13.36
N LYS A 198 0.80 -17.45 12.85
CA LYS A 198 0.14 -18.71 13.22
C LYS A 198 0.18 -18.92 14.73
N LEU A 199 1.36 -18.77 15.35
CA LEU A 199 1.51 -18.91 16.79
C LEU A 199 0.68 -17.86 17.56
N ALA A 200 0.76 -16.60 17.17
CA ALA A 200 0.07 -15.50 17.83
C ALA A 200 -1.47 -15.60 17.73
N LEU A 201 -1.96 -16.06 16.59
CA LEU A 201 -3.40 -16.21 16.31
C LEU A 201 -3.93 -17.61 16.61
N GLY A 202 -3.10 -18.54 17.08
CA GLY A 202 -3.53 -19.89 17.43
C GLY A 202 -3.95 -20.75 16.24
N VAL A 203 -3.46 -20.43 15.02
CA VAL A 203 -3.79 -21.18 13.80
C VAL A 203 -3.00 -22.47 13.79
N SER A 204 -3.71 -23.62 13.77
CA SER A 204 -3.06 -24.95 13.72
C SER A 204 -2.32 -25.14 12.40
N SER A 205 -1.08 -25.63 12.48
CA SER A 205 -0.36 -26.11 11.29
C SER A 205 -1.08 -27.36 10.77
N SER A 206 -1.63 -27.29 9.58
CA SER A 206 -2.23 -28.42 8.88
C SER A 206 -1.15 -29.34 8.34
#